data_64ee3709c714b883e600f669a942e55a
#
_entry.id   64ee3709c714b883e600f669a942e55a
#
_cell.length_a   1.000
_cell.length_b   1.000
_cell.length_c   1.000
_cell.angle_alpha   90.00
_cell.angle_beta   90.00
_cell.angle_gamma   90.00
#
_symmetry.space_group_name_H-M   'P 1'
#
loop_
_entity.id
_entity.type
_entity.pdbx_description
1 polymer ?
#
loop_
_entity_poly.entity_id
_entity_poly.type
_entity_poly.pdbx_seq_one_letter_code
_entity_poly.pdbx_strand_id
1 'polypeptide(L)'
;ATSVIELAKKAASEAILDAGIDKTRIGALYVGNFVSGPLSGQEVLGGIITHALGLGAIPATKVEGACASGGIAFRHACLSVAAGLTDYAIAVGVEKMTHQSTNVVTEALNSALDRETDGEVGHTFPGLYGLAWRLHAKHYGTSRAQVSAVVKKNKRAGLKNPLAQMGKMLSEDDIINSRVISDPLRLYDCCPVTDGASA
;
A
#
# COMPACT_ATOMS: atom_id res chain seq x y z
N ALA A 1 8.90 -8.45 16.04
CA ALA A 1 8.19 -8.05 14.82
C ALA A 1 9.03 -7.01 14.09
N THR A 2 9.15 -7.11 12.76
CA THR A 2 9.92 -6.19 11.92
C THR A 2 9.33 -4.78 12.00
N SER A 3 10.15 -3.75 12.19
CA SER A 3 9.69 -2.36 12.22
C SER A 3 9.45 -1.80 10.81
N VAL A 4 8.74 -0.66 10.72
CA VAL A 4 8.57 0.06 9.43
C VAL A 4 9.93 0.46 8.83
N ILE A 5 10.89 0.83 9.68
CA ILE A 5 12.24 1.21 9.25
C ILE A 5 13.00 0.00 8.68
N GLU A 6 12.92 -1.16 9.34
CA GLU A 6 13.57 -2.39 8.86
C GLU A 6 12.99 -2.89 7.54
N LEU A 7 11.66 -2.80 7.36
CA LEU A 7 11.00 -3.12 6.09
C LEU A 7 11.53 -2.23 4.96
N ALA A 8 11.51 -0.91 5.18
CA ALA A 8 11.99 0.07 4.19
C ALA A 8 13.48 -0.12 3.89
N LYS A 9 14.32 -0.30 4.94
CA LYS A 9 15.77 -0.54 4.79
C LYS A 9 16.04 -1.77 3.94
N LYS A 10 15.33 -2.87 4.19
CA LYS A 10 15.51 -4.11 3.43
C LYS A 10 15.21 -3.88 1.95
N ALA A 11 14.02 -3.37 1.61
CA ALA A 11 13.64 -3.11 0.23
C ALA A 11 14.61 -2.16 -0.48
N ALA A 12 14.97 -1.05 0.16
CA ALA A 12 15.91 -0.08 -0.41
C ALA A 12 17.32 -0.66 -0.61
N SER A 13 17.81 -1.46 0.35
CA SER A 13 19.12 -2.10 0.21
C SER A 13 19.15 -3.11 -0.94
N GLU A 14 18.08 -3.90 -1.11
CA GLU A 14 17.95 -4.84 -2.21
C GLU A 14 17.88 -4.12 -3.57
N ALA A 15 17.15 -3.00 -3.67
CA ALA A 15 17.07 -2.19 -4.89
C ALA A 15 18.43 -1.56 -5.25
N ILE A 16 19.17 -1.04 -4.27
CA ILE A 16 20.51 -0.47 -4.49
C ILE A 16 21.48 -1.56 -4.99
N LEU A 17 21.40 -2.75 -4.40
CA LEU A 17 22.24 -3.88 -4.81
C LEU A 17 21.88 -4.36 -6.23
N ASP A 18 20.60 -4.48 -6.55
CA ASP A 18 20.13 -4.91 -7.87
C ASP A 18 20.51 -3.91 -8.96
N ALA A 19 20.43 -2.61 -8.66
CA ALA A 19 20.87 -1.56 -9.56
C ALA A 19 22.39 -1.52 -9.79
N GLY A 20 23.20 -2.20 -8.95
CA GLY A 20 24.66 -2.24 -9.06
C GLY A 20 25.34 -0.88 -8.88
N ILE A 21 24.71 0.05 -8.15
CA ILE A 21 25.26 1.40 -7.93
C ILE A 21 25.87 1.53 -6.54
N ASP A 22 26.92 2.35 -6.44
CA ASP A 22 27.44 2.73 -5.12
C ASP A 22 26.42 3.65 -4.43
N LYS A 23 26.04 3.28 -3.20
CA LYS A 23 25.08 4.05 -2.40
C LYS A 23 25.50 5.51 -2.18
N THR A 24 26.78 5.83 -2.22
CA THR A 24 27.31 7.20 -2.12
C THR A 24 26.90 8.09 -3.30
N ARG A 25 26.46 7.51 -4.41
CA ARG A 25 25.97 8.22 -5.59
C ARG A 25 24.49 8.58 -5.51
N ILE A 26 23.76 8.05 -4.53
CA ILE A 26 22.35 8.39 -4.32
C ILE A 26 22.27 9.79 -3.75
N GLY A 27 21.65 10.70 -4.49
CA GLY A 27 21.56 12.11 -4.11
C GLY A 27 20.20 12.53 -3.55
N ALA A 28 19.17 11.65 -3.55
CA ALA A 28 17.87 11.94 -2.94
C ALA A 28 17.13 10.67 -2.57
N LEU A 29 16.33 10.74 -1.48
CA LEU A 29 15.42 9.68 -1.05
C LEU A 29 13.98 10.22 -0.95
N TYR A 30 13.01 9.48 -1.49
CA TYR A 30 11.59 9.75 -1.37
C TYR A 30 10.86 8.55 -0.76
N VAL A 31 10.15 8.76 0.34
CA VAL A 31 9.42 7.71 1.07
C VAL A 31 7.93 7.94 0.97
N GLY A 32 7.24 7.03 0.30
CA GLY A 32 5.78 6.97 0.28
C GLY A 32 5.27 6.17 1.48
N ASN A 33 4.50 6.83 2.34
CA ASN A 33 3.90 6.19 3.52
C ASN A 33 2.68 6.98 3.96
N PHE A 34 1.63 6.28 4.37
CA PHE A 34 0.38 6.89 4.77
C PHE A 34 0.17 6.86 6.29
N VAL A 35 0.16 5.67 6.90
CA VAL A 35 -0.38 5.49 8.26
C VAL A 35 0.67 5.19 9.34
N SER A 36 1.97 5.40 9.09
CA SER A 36 2.97 5.13 10.13
C SER A 36 2.83 6.02 11.37
N GLY A 37 2.44 7.30 11.20
CA GLY A 37 2.13 8.19 12.33
C GLY A 37 1.08 7.59 13.25
N PRO A 38 -0.16 7.41 12.81
CA PRO A 38 -1.24 6.90 13.67
C PRO A 38 -1.05 5.46 14.14
N LEU A 39 -0.40 4.58 13.36
CA LEU A 39 -0.27 3.17 13.73
C LEU A 39 1.00 2.81 14.49
N SER A 40 2.11 3.50 14.22
CA SER A 40 3.43 3.19 14.81
C SER A 40 4.00 4.34 15.64
N GLY A 41 3.35 5.50 15.64
CA GLY A 41 3.87 6.71 16.29
C GLY A 41 5.13 7.27 15.64
N GLN A 42 5.46 6.81 14.41
CA GLN A 42 6.71 7.18 13.75
C GLN A 42 6.45 8.10 12.55
N GLU A 43 6.95 9.32 12.67
CA GLU A 43 7.03 10.29 11.58
C GLU A 43 8.47 10.46 11.10
N VAL A 44 8.70 11.42 10.19
CA VAL A 44 10.03 11.78 9.64
C VAL A 44 10.77 10.57 9.02
N LEU A 45 10.03 9.67 8.38
CA LEU A 45 10.59 8.43 7.81
C LEU A 45 11.72 8.69 6.81
N GLY A 46 11.67 9.78 6.04
CA GLY A 46 12.72 10.14 5.09
C GLY A 46 14.09 10.20 5.76
N GLY A 47 14.25 11.04 6.78
CA GLY A 47 15.52 11.20 7.51
C GLY A 47 15.97 9.92 8.22
N ILE A 48 15.05 9.21 8.86
CA ILE A 48 15.36 7.99 9.61
C ILE A 48 15.83 6.86 8.67
N ILE A 49 15.16 6.67 7.54
CA ILE A 49 15.53 5.64 6.55
C ILE A 49 16.85 6.00 5.88
N THR A 50 17.10 7.28 5.56
CA THR A 50 18.39 7.76 5.05
C THR A 50 19.54 7.42 6.00
N HIS A 51 19.35 7.70 7.29
CA HIS A 51 20.32 7.33 8.34
C HIS A 51 20.51 5.80 8.42
N ALA A 52 19.41 5.04 8.44
CA ALA A 52 19.45 3.57 8.55
C ALA A 52 20.16 2.90 7.35
N LEU A 53 20.11 3.52 6.17
CA LEU A 53 20.80 3.08 4.95
C LEU A 53 22.25 3.56 4.88
N GLY A 54 22.64 4.54 5.71
CA GLY A 54 23.96 5.17 5.66
C GLY A 54 24.20 5.94 4.35
N LEU A 55 23.19 6.68 3.87
CA LEU A 55 23.29 7.48 2.63
C LEU A 55 23.94 8.85 2.82
N GLY A 56 24.27 9.23 4.07
CA GLY A 56 24.86 10.54 4.35
C GLY A 56 23.81 11.67 4.38
N ALA A 57 24.28 12.90 4.16
CA ALA A 57 23.45 14.11 4.21
C ALA A 57 22.87 14.41 2.82
N ILE A 58 21.78 13.72 2.47
CA ILE A 58 21.04 13.93 1.22
C ILE A 58 19.63 14.44 1.50
N PRO A 59 19.00 15.14 0.55
CA PRO A 59 17.56 15.44 0.62
C PRO A 59 16.74 14.16 0.80
N ALA A 60 15.88 14.16 1.83
CA ALA A 60 15.04 13.03 2.15
C ALA A 60 13.62 13.49 2.52
N THR A 61 12.63 13.05 1.76
CA THR A 61 11.25 13.52 1.90
C THR A 61 10.29 12.35 2.09
N LYS A 62 9.44 12.40 3.12
CA LYS A 62 8.23 11.58 3.19
C LYS A 62 7.13 12.27 2.39
N VAL A 63 6.46 11.54 1.52
CA VAL A 63 5.30 12.00 0.75
C VAL A 63 4.08 11.16 1.12
N GLU A 64 2.93 11.79 1.10
CA GLU A 64 1.66 11.18 1.44
C GLU A 64 0.61 11.55 0.37
N GLY A 65 -0.19 10.59 -0.01
CA GLY A 65 -1.34 10.66 -0.91
C GLY A 65 -2.14 9.38 -0.74
N ALA A 66 -2.37 8.98 0.52
CA ALA A 66 -3.03 7.73 0.91
C ALA A 66 -2.46 6.51 0.14
N CYS A 67 -3.29 5.74 -0.54
CA CYS A 67 -2.87 4.55 -1.32
C CYS A 67 -1.92 4.90 -2.49
N ALA A 68 -1.83 6.16 -2.91
CA ALA A 68 -0.95 6.61 -3.99
C ALA A 68 0.45 7.05 -3.51
N SER A 69 0.74 7.03 -2.21
CA SER A 69 1.98 7.57 -1.64
C SER A 69 3.24 7.01 -2.29
N GLY A 70 3.29 5.68 -2.55
CA GLY A 70 4.42 5.05 -3.24
C GLY A 70 4.60 5.57 -4.68
N GLY A 71 3.51 5.74 -5.42
CA GLY A 71 3.53 6.31 -6.77
C GLY A 71 3.98 7.78 -6.78
N ILE A 72 3.60 8.55 -5.76
CA ILE A 72 4.04 9.95 -5.59
C ILE A 72 5.55 9.98 -5.29
N ALA A 73 6.05 9.12 -4.40
CA ALA A 73 7.47 9.00 -4.12
C ALA A 73 8.28 8.69 -5.38
N PHE A 74 7.84 7.71 -6.17
CA PHE A 74 8.45 7.35 -7.45
C PHE A 74 8.44 8.52 -8.44
N ARG A 75 7.30 9.22 -8.58
CA ARG A 75 7.20 10.41 -9.42
C ARG A 75 8.21 11.49 -9.00
N HIS A 76 8.38 11.76 -7.70
CA HIS A 76 9.34 12.74 -7.22
C HIS A 76 10.79 12.32 -7.50
N ALA A 77 11.13 11.05 -7.35
CA ALA A 77 12.44 10.53 -7.73
C ALA A 77 12.72 10.76 -9.22
N CYS A 78 11.78 10.40 -10.10
CA CYS A 78 11.89 10.65 -11.54
C CYS A 78 12.07 12.13 -11.87
N LEU A 79 11.29 13.02 -11.24
CA LEU A 79 11.39 14.47 -11.48
C LEU A 79 12.74 15.03 -11.02
N SER A 80 13.30 14.55 -9.90
CA SER A 80 14.61 15.00 -9.41
C SER A 80 15.73 14.64 -10.38
N VAL A 81 15.70 13.45 -10.95
CA VAL A 81 16.67 13.02 -11.96
C VAL A 81 16.46 13.80 -13.27
N ALA A 82 15.21 13.90 -13.73
CA ALA A 82 14.89 14.63 -14.97
C ALA A 82 15.25 16.12 -14.90
N ALA A 83 15.17 16.73 -13.73
CA ALA A 83 15.55 18.13 -13.49
C ALA A 83 17.08 18.31 -13.28
N GLY A 84 17.86 17.23 -13.29
CA GLY A 84 19.31 17.29 -13.05
C GLY A 84 19.71 17.65 -11.61
N LEU A 85 18.78 17.47 -10.64
CA LEU A 85 19.09 17.73 -9.23
C LEU A 85 19.99 16.65 -8.63
N THR A 86 19.92 15.46 -9.18
CA THR A 86 20.76 14.30 -8.82
C THR A 86 20.82 13.31 -9.99
N ASP A 87 21.90 12.54 -10.08
CA ASP A 87 22.04 11.46 -11.07
C ASP A 87 21.24 10.21 -10.66
N TYR A 88 21.12 9.96 -9.35
CA TYR A 88 20.40 8.82 -8.80
C TYR A 88 19.51 9.27 -7.65
N ALA A 89 18.25 8.85 -7.69
CA ALA A 89 17.30 9.01 -6.60
C ALA A 89 16.68 7.65 -6.28
N ILE A 90 16.34 7.43 -5.02
CA ILE A 90 15.62 6.23 -4.59
C ILE A 90 14.21 6.58 -4.10
N ALA A 91 13.22 5.81 -4.56
CA ALA A 91 11.86 5.86 -4.04
C ALA A 91 11.60 4.59 -3.23
N VAL A 92 10.98 4.73 -2.06
CA VAL A 92 10.59 3.63 -1.18
C VAL A 92 9.12 3.78 -0.81
N GLY A 93 8.32 2.74 -1.06
CA GLY A 93 6.99 2.62 -0.48
C GLY A 93 7.03 1.66 0.70
N VAL A 94 6.47 2.03 1.83
CA VAL A 94 6.45 1.16 3.01
C VAL A 94 5.20 1.37 3.83
N GLU A 95 4.58 0.27 4.28
CA GLU A 95 3.47 0.34 5.24
C GLU A 95 3.55 -0.82 6.24
N LYS A 96 3.25 -0.54 7.51
CA LYS A 96 3.18 -1.54 8.57
C LYS A 96 1.90 -1.35 9.37
N MET A 97 1.02 -2.35 9.31
CA MET A 97 -0.34 -2.28 9.85
C MET A 97 -0.71 -3.46 10.74
N THR A 98 -0.11 -4.65 10.51
CA THR A 98 -0.59 -5.91 11.12
C THR A 98 -0.32 -6.03 12.63
N HIS A 99 0.43 -5.11 13.22
CA HIS A 99 0.67 -5.06 14.66
C HIS A 99 -0.48 -4.40 15.44
N GLN A 100 -1.44 -3.81 14.73
CA GLN A 100 -2.64 -3.18 15.30
C GLN A 100 -3.89 -4.03 15.03
N SER A 101 -4.95 -3.80 15.81
CA SER A 101 -6.24 -4.43 15.56
C SER A 101 -6.90 -3.89 14.28
N THR A 102 -7.76 -4.68 13.66
CA THR A 102 -8.47 -4.29 12.44
C THR A 102 -9.23 -2.97 12.60
N ASN A 103 -9.84 -2.72 13.77
CA ASN A 103 -10.57 -1.48 14.01
C ASN A 103 -9.66 -0.26 14.01
N VAL A 104 -8.49 -0.35 14.66
CA VAL A 104 -7.48 0.73 14.69
C VAL A 104 -6.95 1.00 13.29
N VAL A 105 -6.66 -0.06 12.52
CA VAL A 105 -6.22 0.08 11.12
C VAL A 105 -7.31 0.71 10.25
N THR A 106 -8.58 0.29 10.41
CA THR A 106 -9.70 0.85 9.66
C THR A 106 -9.85 2.34 9.95
N GLU A 107 -9.77 2.75 11.22
CA GLU A 107 -9.86 4.18 11.58
C GLU A 107 -8.69 4.99 11.02
N ALA A 108 -7.48 4.45 11.07
CA ALA A 108 -6.32 5.10 10.46
C ALA A 108 -6.48 5.26 8.94
N LEU A 109 -6.94 4.22 8.24
CA LEU A 109 -7.19 4.27 6.79
C LEU A 109 -8.33 5.24 6.45
N ASN A 110 -9.36 5.32 7.28
CA ASN A 110 -10.48 6.24 7.07
C ASN A 110 -10.07 7.72 7.15
N SER A 111 -8.88 8.05 7.67
CA SER A 111 -8.37 9.41 7.61
C SER A 111 -8.10 9.92 6.18
N ALA A 112 -8.11 9.04 5.17
CA ALA A 112 -8.08 9.41 3.76
C ALA A 112 -9.45 9.83 3.19
N LEU A 113 -10.53 9.65 3.94
CA LEU A 113 -11.85 10.15 3.59
C LEU A 113 -12.01 11.59 4.07
N ASP A 114 -12.91 12.33 3.45
CA ASP A 114 -13.33 13.63 3.99
C ASP A 114 -14.02 13.40 5.34
N ARG A 115 -13.40 13.89 6.41
CA ARG A 115 -13.88 13.67 7.79
C ARG A 115 -15.16 14.43 8.10
N GLU A 116 -15.38 15.59 7.47
CA GLU A 116 -16.56 16.42 7.70
C GLU A 116 -17.82 15.88 7.00
N THR A 117 -17.66 15.11 5.95
CA THR A 117 -18.76 14.54 5.16
C THR A 117 -18.84 13.02 5.27
N ASP A 118 -17.86 12.31 4.70
CA ASP A 118 -17.87 10.85 4.66
C ASP A 118 -17.65 10.21 6.04
N GLY A 119 -16.82 10.85 6.88
CA GLY A 119 -16.52 10.38 8.23
C GLY A 119 -17.72 10.42 9.17
N GLU A 120 -18.52 11.49 9.12
CA GLU A 120 -19.70 11.67 9.98
C GLU A 120 -20.80 10.63 9.74
N VAL A 121 -20.94 10.16 8.48
CA VAL A 121 -21.93 9.12 8.14
C VAL A 121 -21.39 7.70 8.34
N GLY A 122 -20.17 7.55 8.86
CA GLY A 122 -19.59 6.26 9.20
C GLY A 122 -19.13 5.43 7.99
N HIS A 123 -18.78 6.06 6.89
CA HIS A 123 -18.23 5.37 5.73
C HIS A 123 -16.92 4.66 6.07
N THR A 124 -16.72 3.52 5.44
CA THR A 124 -15.46 2.77 5.42
C THR A 124 -15.11 2.43 3.98
N PHE A 125 -13.84 2.14 3.68
CA PHE A 125 -13.45 1.75 2.32
C PHE A 125 -14.26 0.56 1.79
N PRO A 126 -14.44 -0.56 2.53
CA PRO A 126 -15.33 -1.62 2.07
C PRO A 126 -16.77 -1.15 1.84
N GLY A 127 -17.29 -0.25 2.68
CA GLY A 127 -18.62 0.35 2.51
C GLY A 127 -18.74 1.09 1.19
N LEU A 128 -17.82 2.00 0.90
CA LEU A 128 -17.80 2.78 -0.35
C LEU A 128 -17.67 1.88 -1.58
N TYR A 129 -16.78 0.88 -1.55
CA TYR A 129 -16.66 -0.07 -2.67
C TYR A 129 -17.89 -0.96 -2.81
N GLY A 130 -18.58 -1.29 -1.73
CA GLY A 130 -19.88 -1.98 -1.78
C GLY A 130 -20.94 -1.14 -2.48
N LEU A 131 -21.03 0.15 -2.17
CA LEU A 131 -21.91 1.10 -2.86
C LEU A 131 -21.54 1.25 -4.34
N ALA A 132 -20.25 1.39 -4.65
CA ALA A 132 -19.76 1.48 -6.02
C ALA A 132 -20.12 0.23 -6.84
N TRP A 133 -19.99 -0.97 -6.26
CA TRP A 133 -20.43 -2.20 -6.93
C TRP A 133 -21.94 -2.22 -7.18
N ARG A 134 -22.77 -1.86 -6.18
CA ARG A 134 -24.23 -1.79 -6.37
C ARG A 134 -24.60 -0.83 -7.50
N LEU A 135 -23.95 0.32 -7.57
CA LEU A 135 -24.17 1.30 -8.62
C LEU A 135 -23.76 0.74 -10.00
N HIS A 136 -22.58 0.13 -10.09
CA HIS A 136 -22.08 -0.50 -11.30
C HIS A 136 -22.99 -1.63 -11.77
N ALA A 137 -23.44 -2.50 -10.84
CA ALA A 137 -24.39 -3.58 -11.17
C ALA A 137 -25.73 -3.03 -11.66
N LYS A 138 -26.23 -1.94 -11.08
CA LYS A 138 -27.46 -1.27 -11.51
C LYS A 138 -27.35 -0.73 -12.93
N HIS A 139 -26.22 -0.12 -13.30
CA HIS A 139 -26.04 0.51 -14.63
C HIS A 139 -25.63 -0.47 -15.72
N TYR A 140 -24.83 -1.48 -15.37
CA TYR A 140 -24.17 -2.36 -16.35
C TYR A 140 -24.58 -3.84 -16.21
N GLY A 141 -25.44 -4.19 -15.27
CA GLY A 141 -25.87 -5.57 -15.06
C GLY A 141 -24.77 -6.51 -14.54
N THR A 142 -23.70 -5.98 -13.90
CA THR A 142 -22.57 -6.79 -13.43
C THR A 142 -23.04 -7.80 -12.39
N SER A 143 -22.83 -9.07 -12.69
CA SER A 143 -23.26 -10.19 -11.87
C SER A 143 -22.22 -10.58 -10.81
N ARG A 144 -22.65 -11.29 -9.77
CA ARG A 144 -21.77 -11.90 -8.78
C ARG A 144 -20.73 -12.84 -9.42
N ALA A 145 -21.13 -13.62 -10.44
CA ALA A 145 -20.23 -14.54 -11.12
C ALA A 145 -19.06 -13.80 -11.82
N GLN A 146 -19.32 -12.65 -12.43
CA GLN A 146 -18.27 -11.83 -13.04
C GLN A 146 -17.28 -11.32 -12.01
N VAL A 147 -17.73 -10.83 -10.85
CA VAL A 147 -16.84 -10.41 -9.75
C VAL A 147 -16.07 -11.60 -9.20
N SER A 148 -16.71 -12.76 -9.00
CA SER A 148 -16.04 -14.00 -8.57
C SER A 148 -14.96 -14.45 -9.55
N ALA A 149 -15.14 -14.25 -10.84
CA ALA A 149 -14.12 -14.55 -11.85
C ALA A 149 -12.84 -13.71 -11.66
N VAL A 150 -12.97 -12.43 -11.31
CA VAL A 150 -11.84 -11.55 -10.96
C VAL A 150 -11.12 -12.07 -9.72
N VAL A 151 -11.86 -12.42 -8.66
CA VAL A 151 -11.30 -12.98 -7.43
C VAL A 151 -10.51 -14.26 -7.72
N LYS A 152 -11.11 -15.22 -8.46
CA LYS A 152 -10.46 -16.48 -8.85
C LYS A 152 -9.15 -16.23 -9.61
N LYS A 153 -9.20 -15.33 -10.60
CA LYS A 153 -8.03 -14.98 -11.40
C LYS A 153 -6.90 -14.42 -10.52
N ASN A 154 -7.21 -13.45 -9.65
CA ASN A 154 -6.21 -12.79 -8.83
C ASN A 154 -5.64 -13.72 -7.76
N LYS A 155 -6.47 -14.52 -7.10
CA LYS A 155 -6.00 -15.51 -6.11
C LYS A 155 -5.11 -16.59 -6.73
N ARG A 156 -5.47 -17.09 -7.92
CA ARG A 156 -4.64 -18.03 -8.69
C ARG A 156 -3.31 -17.40 -9.14
N ALA A 157 -3.34 -16.14 -9.59
CA ALA A 157 -2.11 -15.44 -9.97
C ALA A 157 -1.18 -15.23 -8.77
N GLY A 158 -1.75 -14.95 -7.59
CA GLY A 158 -1.00 -14.85 -6.34
C GLY A 158 -0.20 -16.10 -5.97
N LEU A 159 -0.65 -17.30 -6.36
CA LEU A 159 0.12 -18.54 -6.13
C LEU A 159 1.46 -18.57 -6.87
N LYS A 160 1.60 -17.80 -7.94
CA LYS A 160 2.84 -17.71 -8.73
C LYS A 160 3.81 -16.65 -8.21
N ASN A 161 3.39 -15.83 -7.26
CA ASN A 161 4.22 -14.80 -6.65
C ASN A 161 4.63 -15.25 -5.24
N PRO A 162 5.93 -15.55 -4.99
CA PRO A 162 6.39 -16.00 -3.68
C PRO A 162 6.21 -14.96 -2.56
N LEU A 163 6.01 -13.69 -2.91
CA LEU A 163 5.77 -12.62 -1.95
C LEU A 163 4.26 -12.39 -1.67
N ALA A 164 3.37 -13.02 -2.44
CA ALA A 164 1.93 -12.88 -2.22
C ALA A 164 1.48 -13.69 -1.00
N GLN A 165 0.91 -13.02 0.00
CA GLN A 165 0.51 -13.64 1.27
C GLN A 165 -0.78 -14.45 1.18
N MET A 166 -1.65 -14.18 0.19
CA MET A 166 -3.01 -14.72 0.12
C MET A 166 -3.34 -15.42 -1.21
N GLY A 167 -2.30 -15.94 -1.90
CA GLY A 167 -2.50 -16.77 -3.08
C GLY A 167 -3.25 -18.05 -2.70
N LYS A 168 -4.32 -18.40 -3.43
CA LYS A 168 -5.16 -19.59 -3.13
C LYS A 168 -5.96 -20.00 -4.36
N MET A 169 -6.14 -21.31 -4.52
CA MET A 169 -7.19 -21.83 -5.40
C MET A 169 -8.54 -21.75 -4.68
N LEU A 170 -9.51 -21.12 -5.31
CA LEU A 170 -10.87 -20.96 -4.77
C LEU A 170 -11.89 -21.43 -5.80
N SER A 171 -12.87 -22.19 -5.32
CA SER A 171 -14.10 -22.46 -6.08
C SER A 171 -15.01 -21.23 -6.05
N GLU A 172 -16.05 -21.24 -6.87
CA GLU A 172 -17.06 -20.20 -6.81
C GLU A 172 -17.84 -20.23 -5.49
N ASP A 173 -18.13 -21.44 -5.01
CA ASP A 173 -18.83 -21.65 -3.75
C ASP A 173 -18.03 -21.12 -2.56
N ASP A 174 -16.69 -21.29 -2.53
CA ASP A 174 -15.84 -20.68 -1.50
C ASP A 174 -16.01 -19.16 -1.46
N ILE A 175 -16.12 -18.52 -2.62
CA ILE A 175 -16.20 -17.06 -2.74
C ILE A 175 -17.58 -16.57 -2.33
N ILE A 176 -18.65 -17.15 -2.90
CA ILE A 176 -20.02 -16.69 -2.67
C ILE A 176 -20.55 -17.01 -1.28
N ASN A 177 -19.98 -18.02 -0.60
CA ASN A 177 -20.34 -18.37 0.76
C ASN A 177 -19.40 -17.79 1.82
N SER A 178 -18.36 -17.04 1.41
CA SER A 178 -17.46 -16.38 2.36
C SER A 178 -18.19 -15.28 3.14
N ARG A 179 -17.64 -14.96 4.33
CA ARG A 179 -18.23 -13.95 5.22
C ARG A 179 -18.46 -12.62 4.51
N VAL A 180 -19.62 -12.02 4.72
CA VAL A 180 -19.93 -10.65 4.27
C VAL A 180 -19.07 -9.67 5.08
N ILE A 181 -18.39 -8.77 4.40
CA ILE A 181 -17.62 -7.67 5.00
C ILE A 181 -18.44 -6.38 4.98
N SER A 182 -18.95 -6.01 3.82
CA SER A 182 -19.88 -4.89 3.62
C SER A 182 -20.71 -5.20 2.38
N ASP A 183 -21.99 -5.54 2.57
CA ASP A 183 -22.85 -6.02 1.48
C ASP A 183 -22.84 -5.08 0.26
N PRO A 184 -22.58 -5.60 -0.97
CA PRO A 184 -22.47 -7.00 -1.38
C PRO A 184 -21.06 -7.61 -1.30
N LEU A 185 -20.04 -6.90 -0.77
CA LEU A 185 -18.66 -7.39 -0.67
C LEU A 185 -18.51 -8.48 0.39
N ARG A 186 -17.77 -9.50 0.01
CA ARG A 186 -17.42 -10.64 0.85
C ARG A 186 -15.91 -10.68 1.12
N LEU A 187 -15.49 -11.55 2.02
CA LEU A 187 -14.11 -11.66 2.46
C LEU A 187 -13.10 -11.74 1.31
N TYR A 188 -13.37 -12.54 0.29
CA TYR A 188 -12.44 -12.72 -0.82
C TYR A 188 -12.50 -11.60 -1.88
N ASP A 189 -13.49 -10.72 -1.81
CA ASP A 189 -13.54 -9.50 -2.64
C ASP A 189 -12.60 -8.41 -2.09
N CYS A 190 -12.22 -8.50 -0.83
CA CYS A 190 -11.39 -7.52 -0.13
C CYS A 190 -9.94 -7.95 -0.08
N CYS A 191 -9.01 -6.97 -0.13
CA CYS A 191 -7.62 -7.25 0.17
C CYS A 191 -7.42 -7.37 1.69
N PRO A 192 -6.45 -8.19 2.15
CA PRO A 192 -6.08 -8.25 3.56
C PRO A 192 -5.29 -7.01 3.98
N VAL A 193 -5.30 -6.73 5.28
CA VAL A 193 -4.32 -5.84 5.91
C VAL A 193 -2.97 -6.59 5.95
N THR A 194 -1.91 -5.97 5.41
CA THR A 194 -0.57 -6.58 5.34
C THR A 194 0.51 -5.56 5.63
N ASP A 195 1.71 -6.05 5.93
CA ASP A 195 2.93 -5.25 6.01
C ASP A 195 3.74 -5.44 4.72
N GLY A 196 4.42 -4.41 4.27
CA GLY A 196 5.28 -4.53 3.09
C GLY A 196 6.08 -3.28 2.79
N ALA A 197 7.13 -3.46 1.99
CA ALA A 197 7.91 -2.40 1.41
C ALA A 197 8.40 -2.79 0.02
N SER A 198 8.59 -1.77 -0.83
CA SER A 198 9.22 -1.89 -2.15
C SER A 198 10.03 -0.63 -2.44
N ALA A 199 11.09 -0.78 -3.20
CA ALA A 199 11.90 0.35 -3.61
C ALA A 199 12.28 0.23 -5.09
#